data_eb2935c9fb73e7152b8dd18858565f31
#
_entry.id   eb2935c9fb73e7152b8dd18858565f31
#
_cell.length_a   1.000
_cell.length_b   1.000
_cell.length_c   1.000
_cell.angle_alpha   90.00
_cell.angle_beta   90.00
_cell.angle_gamma   90.00
#
_symmetry.space_group_name_H-M   'P 1'
#
loop_
_entity.id
_entity.type
_entity.pdbx_description
1 polymer ?
#
loop_
_entity_poly.entity_id
_entity_poly.type
_entity_poly.pdbx_seq_one_letter_code
_entity_poly.pdbx_strand_id
1 'polypeptide(L)'
;MTEAIKRSKILAFYGVPQKSDSAVTYTFHRMKGFDSISTSKNPKEYSRQYVDEEFEQTDVVGYTPTVSFEFDRFAGDPVHDDIIAIFNGEKTGADATRPVIMVDMTGTTKSAIKRGFAIVAESEGEGTEMYTYSGSMRVKGDKVFGTATSLDDWQTCTFTETSE
;
A
#
# COMPACT_ATOMS: atom_id res chain seq x y z
N MET A 1 30.41 -5.84 -4.79
CA MET A 1 29.58 -6.97 -4.35
C MET A 1 28.13 -6.53 -4.16
N THR A 2 27.22 -7.28 -4.72
CA THR A 2 25.78 -6.97 -4.59
C THR A 2 25.19 -7.73 -3.42
N GLU A 3 24.46 -7.02 -2.57
CA GLU A 3 23.79 -7.61 -1.42
C GLU A 3 22.28 -7.70 -1.68
N ALA A 4 21.66 -8.71 -1.10
CA ALA A 4 20.22 -8.82 -1.13
C ALA A 4 19.58 -7.71 -0.27
N ILE A 5 18.51 -7.10 -0.77
CA ILE A 5 17.83 -6.03 -0.07
C ILE A 5 16.96 -6.60 1.04
N LYS A 6 17.16 -6.11 2.25
CA LYS A 6 16.35 -6.51 3.39
C LYS A 6 14.94 -5.94 3.28
N ARG A 7 13.96 -6.70 3.76
CA ARG A 7 12.56 -6.25 3.75
C ARG A 7 12.39 -4.89 4.44
N SER A 8 13.18 -4.63 5.48
CA SER A 8 13.12 -3.38 6.23
C SER A 8 13.57 -2.15 5.43
N LYS A 9 14.17 -2.34 4.26
CA LYS A 9 14.55 -1.23 3.38
C LYS A 9 13.42 -0.74 2.49
N ILE A 10 12.31 -1.46 2.45
CA ILE A 10 11.10 -1.03 1.73
C ILE A 10 10.07 -0.65 2.78
N LEU A 11 9.77 0.62 2.88
CA LEU A 11 8.82 1.14 3.87
C LEU A 11 7.50 1.50 3.22
N ALA A 12 6.42 1.29 3.95
CA ALA A 12 5.10 1.68 3.52
C ALA A 12 4.61 2.84 4.39
N PHE A 13 4.00 3.84 3.76
CA PHE A 13 3.42 5.00 4.44
C PHE A 13 1.96 5.11 4.04
N TYR A 14 1.11 5.20 5.02
CA TYR A 14 -0.34 5.25 4.84
C TYR A 14 -0.82 6.69 5.01
N GLY A 15 -1.63 7.16 4.08
CA GLY A 15 -2.19 8.52 4.13
C GLY A 15 -3.38 8.59 5.06
N VAL A 16 -3.18 9.19 6.22
CA VAL A 16 -4.27 9.43 7.18
C VAL A 16 -4.95 10.75 6.80
N PRO A 17 -6.28 10.72 6.53
CA PRO A 17 -6.98 11.93 6.09
C PRO A 17 -7.12 12.94 7.22
N GLN A 18 -6.93 14.21 6.86
CA GLN A 18 -7.15 15.33 7.76
C GLN A 18 -8.10 16.30 7.08
N LYS A 19 -9.23 16.53 7.72
CA LYS A 19 -10.24 17.43 7.18
C LYS A 19 -9.99 18.86 7.68
N SER A 20 -9.90 19.78 6.75
CA SER A 20 -9.90 21.20 7.04
C SER A 20 -10.93 21.87 6.13
N ASP A 21 -11.79 22.67 6.69
CA ASP A 21 -12.91 23.43 6.12
C ASP A 21 -13.47 22.98 4.74
N SER A 22 -12.68 22.94 3.70
CA SER A 22 -13.17 22.61 2.35
C SER A 22 -12.33 21.57 1.61
N ALA A 23 -11.26 21.07 2.25
CA ALA A 23 -10.35 20.15 1.59
C ALA A 23 -9.95 19.00 2.52
N VAL A 24 -9.67 17.86 1.91
CA VAL A 24 -9.10 16.72 2.63
C VAL A 24 -7.64 16.62 2.23
N THR A 25 -6.76 16.70 3.22
CA THR A 25 -5.33 16.47 3.02
C THR A 25 -4.93 15.17 3.71
N TYR A 26 -3.79 14.63 3.34
CA TYR A 26 -3.31 13.39 3.90
C TYR A 26 -1.94 13.58 4.52
N THR A 27 -1.77 13.05 5.73
CA THR A 27 -0.45 12.96 6.36
C THR A 27 -0.01 11.51 6.25
N PHE A 28 1.16 11.29 5.65
CA PHE A 28 1.67 9.94 5.40
C PHE A 28 2.49 9.48 6.59
N HIS A 29 1.92 8.56 7.36
CA HIS A 29 2.56 7.97 8.53
C HIS A 29 3.08 6.58 8.18
N ARG A 30 4.26 6.23 8.72
CA ARG A 30 4.83 4.91 8.51
C ARG A 30 3.91 3.83 9.08
N MET A 31 3.70 2.79 8.33
CA MET A 31 2.89 1.64 8.75
C MET A 31 3.73 0.78 9.71
N LYS A 32 3.51 0.95 11.00
CA LYS A 32 4.23 0.25 12.07
C LYS A 32 3.34 -0.82 12.70
N GLY A 33 3.99 -1.82 13.29
CA GLY A 33 3.26 -2.89 13.97
C GLY A 33 2.63 -3.88 13.01
N PHE A 34 2.97 -3.79 11.73
CA PHE A 34 2.47 -4.71 10.72
C PHE A 34 3.35 -5.95 10.68
N ASP A 35 2.73 -7.09 10.95
CA ASP A 35 3.35 -8.40 10.88
C ASP A 35 3.56 -8.83 9.43
N SER A 36 2.64 -8.43 8.56
CA SER A 36 2.68 -8.78 7.15
C SER A 36 2.15 -7.65 6.29
N ILE A 37 2.90 -7.30 5.25
CA ILE A 37 2.45 -6.46 4.14
C ILE A 37 3.02 -7.10 2.88
N SER A 38 2.15 -7.72 2.09
CA SER A 38 2.57 -8.48 0.92
C SER A 38 1.74 -8.09 -0.30
N THR A 39 2.42 -7.80 -1.40
CA THR A 39 1.78 -7.39 -2.65
C THR A 39 1.73 -8.55 -3.63
N SER A 40 0.53 -8.82 -4.14
CA SER A 40 0.32 -9.75 -5.25
C SER A 40 -0.05 -8.94 -6.48
N LYS A 41 0.68 -9.11 -7.56
CA LYS A 41 0.48 -8.32 -8.78
C LYS A 41 -0.74 -8.75 -9.58
N ASN A 42 -1.16 -10.01 -9.46
CA ASN A 42 -2.33 -10.57 -10.17
C ASN A 42 -2.33 -10.21 -11.65
N PRO A 43 -1.34 -10.67 -12.42
CA PRO A 43 -1.27 -10.32 -13.83
C PRO A 43 -2.44 -10.89 -14.62
N LYS A 44 -2.88 -10.13 -15.60
CA LYS A 44 -3.88 -10.59 -16.57
C LYS A 44 -3.16 -10.95 -17.85
N GLU A 45 -3.38 -12.16 -18.32
CA GLU A 45 -2.69 -12.68 -19.48
C GLU A 45 -3.71 -12.95 -20.61
N TYR A 46 -3.25 -12.72 -21.83
CA TYR A 46 -3.98 -13.08 -23.02
C TYR A 46 -3.16 -14.05 -23.84
N SER A 47 -3.67 -15.26 -24.03
CA SER A 47 -2.96 -16.32 -24.74
C SER A 47 -3.66 -16.64 -26.05
N ARG A 48 -2.88 -16.83 -27.09
CA ARG A 48 -3.42 -17.19 -28.41
C ARG A 48 -2.40 -18.01 -29.20
N GLN A 49 -2.93 -18.99 -29.91
CA GLN A 49 -2.13 -19.75 -30.86
C GLN A 49 -2.74 -19.56 -32.24
N TYR A 50 -1.95 -19.04 -33.17
CA TYR A 50 -2.42 -18.84 -34.53
C TYR A 50 -2.28 -20.14 -35.34
N VAL A 51 -3.09 -20.25 -36.40
CA VAL A 51 -3.18 -21.51 -37.15
C VAL A 51 -1.89 -21.90 -37.87
N ASP A 52 -1.01 -20.94 -38.11
CA ASP A 52 0.28 -21.15 -38.76
C ASP A 52 1.45 -21.25 -37.78
N GLU A 53 1.16 -21.32 -36.49
CA GLU A 53 2.18 -21.37 -35.43
C GLU A 53 2.08 -22.65 -34.63
N GLU A 54 3.23 -23.19 -34.23
CA GLU A 54 3.30 -24.39 -33.41
C GLU A 54 3.13 -24.10 -31.92
N PHE A 55 3.43 -22.87 -31.51
CA PHE A 55 3.45 -22.50 -30.10
C PHE A 55 2.42 -21.43 -29.80
N GLU A 56 1.85 -21.54 -28.60
CA GLU A 56 0.97 -20.50 -28.04
C GLU A 56 1.78 -19.28 -27.65
N GLN A 57 1.27 -18.10 -27.96
CA GLN A 57 1.86 -16.82 -27.52
C GLN A 57 1.03 -16.24 -26.40
N THR A 58 1.72 -15.77 -25.36
CA THR A 58 1.07 -15.19 -24.19
C THR A 58 1.57 -13.76 -23.96
N ASP A 59 0.64 -12.82 -23.88
CA ASP A 59 0.94 -11.43 -23.57
C ASP A 59 0.34 -11.07 -22.22
N VAL A 60 1.07 -10.24 -21.48
CA VAL A 60 0.55 -9.67 -20.24
C VAL A 60 -0.19 -8.38 -20.60
N VAL A 61 -1.51 -8.37 -20.38
CA VAL A 61 -2.36 -7.25 -20.80
C VAL A 61 -2.77 -6.32 -19.67
N GLY A 62 -2.41 -6.65 -18.44
CA GLY A 62 -2.69 -5.77 -17.31
C GLY A 62 -2.37 -6.41 -15.97
N TYR A 63 -2.54 -5.61 -14.93
CA TYR A 63 -2.31 -6.04 -13.56
C TYR A 63 -3.43 -5.54 -12.67
N THR A 64 -3.77 -6.31 -11.64
CA THR A 64 -4.73 -5.91 -10.61
C THR A 64 -4.10 -6.16 -9.25
N PRO A 65 -3.14 -5.31 -8.82
CA PRO A 65 -2.42 -5.56 -7.58
C PRO A 65 -3.32 -5.55 -6.35
N THR A 66 -3.00 -6.43 -5.41
CA THR A 66 -3.66 -6.51 -4.12
C THR A 66 -2.58 -6.60 -3.05
N VAL A 67 -2.69 -5.79 -2.02
CA VAL A 67 -1.77 -5.81 -0.88
C VAL A 67 -2.51 -6.42 0.30
N SER A 68 -2.00 -7.55 0.80
CA SER A 68 -2.55 -8.18 2.00
C SER A 68 -1.78 -7.68 3.21
N PHE A 69 -2.47 -7.38 4.30
CA PHE A 69 -1.84 -6.88 5.51
C PHE A 69 -2.41 -7.51 6.77
N GLU A 70 -1.58 -7.54 7.79
CA GLU A 70 -1.97 -7.97 9.12
C GLU A 70 -1.17 -7.14 10.13
N PHE A 71 -1.83 -6.64 11.15
CA PHE A 71 -1.16 -5.86 12.18
C PHE A 71 -1.74 -6.09 13.56
N ASP A 72 -0.89 -5.92 14.57
CA ASP A 72 -1.30 -5.88 15.95
C ASP A 72 -1.65 -4.44 16.32
N ARG A 73 -2.74 -4.25 17.02
CA ARG A 73 -3.20 -2.91 17.36
C ARG A 73 -2.32 -2.27 18.42
N PHE A 74 -1.81 -1.08 18.10
CA PHE A 74 -1.12 -0.23 19.08
C PHE A 74 -1.97 1.01 19.35
N ALA A 75 -2.22 1.28 20.62
CA ALA A 75 -3.03 2.43 21.01
C ALA A 75 -2.33 3.74 20.63
N GLY A 76 -3.10 4.66 20.05
CA GLY A 76 -2.58 5.97 19.66
C GLY A 76 -1.85 6.04 18.33
N ASP A 77 -1.72 4.92 17.62
CA ASP A 77 -1.12 4.92 16.30
C ASP A 77 -2.14 5.44 15.28
N PRO A 78 -1.83 6.55 14.57
CA PRO A 78 -2.81 7.16 13.66
C PRO A 78 -3.20 6.25 12.49
N VAL A 79 -2.28 5.43 11.99
CA VAL A 79 -2.58 4.49 10.91
C VAL A 79 -3.54 3.41 11.41
N HIS A 80 -3.26 2.83 12.57
CA HIS A 80 -4.12 1.80 13.15
C HIS A 80 -5.51 2.35 13.43
N ASP A 81 -5.58 3.55 14.02
CA ASP A 81 -6.87 4.16 14.34
C ASP A 81 -7.72 4.41 13.12
N ASP A 82 -7.12 4.85 12.00
CA ASP A 82 -7.85 5.10 10.76
C ASP A 82 -8.35 3.79 10.14
N ILE A 83 -7.50 2.77 10.09
CA ILE A 83 -7.88 1.47 9.55
C ILE A 83 -8.98 0.84 10.40
N ILE A 84 -8.87 0.94 11.72
CA ILE A 84 -9.87 0.41 12.66
C ILE A 84 -11.22 1.14 12.46
N ALA A 85 -11.19 2.44 12.22
CA ALA A 85 -12.42 3.20 11.94
C ALA A 85 -13.10 2.70 10.66
N ILE A 86 -12.32 2.33 9.65
CA ILE A 86 -12.87 1.73 8.42
C ILE A 86 -13.47 0.36 8.71
N PHE A 87 -12.79 -0.47 9.50
CA PHE A 87 -13.28 -1.80 9.88
C PHE A 87 -14.59 -1.72 10.67
N ASN A 88 -14.60 -0.91 11.73
CA ASN A 88 -15.76 -0.80 12.61
C ASN A 88 -16.95 -0.14 11.92
N GLY A 89 -16.69 0.82 11.06
CA GLY A 89 -17.76 1.50 10.31
C GLY A 89 -18.19 0.74 9.06
N GLU A 90 -17.48 -0.34 8.72
CA GLU A 90 -17.69 -1.09 7.46
C GLU A 90 -17.80 -0.15 6.27
N LYS A 91 -16.86 0.81 6.23
CA LYS A 91 -16.89 1.88 5.24
C LYS A 91 -16.67 1.36 3.82
N THR A 92 -17.30 2.04 2.87
CA THR A 92 -17.26 1.65 1.46
C THR A 92 -16.93 2.85 0.58
N GLY A 93 -16.54 2.57 -0.66
CA GLY A 93 -16.30 3.59 -1.67
C GLY A 93 -15.20 4.57 -1.28
N ALA A 94 -15.45 5.85 -1.47
CA ALA A 94 -14.46 6.89 -1.19
C ALA A 94 -14.06 6.94 0.30
N ASP A 95 -14.97 6.58 1.19
CA ASP A 95 -14.71 6.58 2.62
C ASP A 95 -13.72 5.49 3.05
N ALA A 96 -13.53 4.48 2.21
CA ALA A 96 -12.59 3.39 2.45
C ALA A 96 -11.35 3.47 1.55
N THR A 97 -11.18 4.57 0.82
CA THR A 97 -10.06 4.75 -0.11
C THR A 97 -8.97 5.61 0.52
N ARG A 98 -7.74 5.13 0.49
CA ARG A 98 -6.60 5.84 1.10
C ARG A 98 -5.38 5.76 0.19
N PRO A 99 -4.59 6.83 0.08
CA PRO A 99 -3.32 6.77 -0.64
C PRO A 99 -2.26 6.08 0.21
N VAL A 100 -1.41 5.30 -0.45
CA VAL A 100 -0.29 4.62 0.20
C VAL A 100 0.95 4.86 -0.62
N ILE A 101 2.07 5.14 0.06
CA ILE A 101 3.36 5.36 -0.56
C ILE A 101 4.28 4.23 -0.15
N MET A 102 4.89 3.58 -1.15
CA MET A 102 5.96 2.60 -0.92
C MET A 102 7.29 3.28 -1.22
N VAL A 103 8.19 3.28 -0.26
CA VAL A 103 9.47 3.98 -0.35
C VAL A 103 10.61 2.97 -0.34
N ASP A 104 11.49 3.10 -1.31
CA ASP A 104 12.72 2.31 -1.39
C ASP A 104 13.85 3.10 -0.72
N MET A 105 14.34 2.58 0.40
CA MET A 105 15.35 3.24 1.22
C MET A 105 16.79 2.89 0.84
N THR A 106 16.98 2.16 -0.26
CA THR A 106 18.32 1.64 -0.61
C THR A 106 19.27 2.65 -1.23
N GLY A 107 18.75 3.71 -1.84
CA GLY A 107 19.59 4.71 -2.51
C GLY A 107 19.75 5.99 -1.69
N THR A 108 20.57 6.91 -2.19
CA THR A 108 20.70 8.24 -1.60
C THR A 108 19.43 9.05 -1.84
N THR A 109 18.85 8.93 -3.05
CA THR A 109 17.53 9.45 -3.34
C THR A 109 16.51 8.35 -3.04
N LYS A 110 15.54 8.65 -2.19
CA LYS A 110 14.54 7.66 -1.79
C LYS A 110 13.41 7.65 -2.81
N SER A 111 13.46 6.71 -3.75
CA SER A 111 12.42 6.59 -4.76
C SER A 111 11.13 6.07 -4.11
N ALA A 112 10.00 6.56 -4.59
CA ALA A 112 8.72 6.24 -4.00
C ALA A 112 7.64 6.07 -5.07
N ILE A 113 6.66 5.24 -4.76
CA ILE A 113 5.49 5.04 -5.61
C ILE A 113 4.26 5.29 -4.76
N LYS A 114 3.43 6.23 -5.20
CA LYS A 114 2.17 6.56 -4.54
C LYS A 114 1.01 6.02 -5.35
N ARG A 115 0.05 5.42 -4.67
CA ARG A 115 -1.13 4.87 -5.32
C ARG A 115 -2.31 4.83 -4.36
N GLY A 116 -3.51 5.05 -4.88
CA GLY A 116 -4.73 4.91 -4.10
C GLY A 116 -5.14 3.46 -3.95
N PHE A 117 -5.64 3.12 -2.76
CA PHE A 117 -6.11 1.76 -2.47
C PHE A 117 -7.45 1.82 -1.75
N ALA A 118 -8.29 0.86 -2.05
CA ALA A 118 -9.51 0.61 -1.27
C ALA A 118 -9.15 -0.36 -0.14
N ILE A 119 -9.44 0.04 1.09
CA ILE A 119 -9.15 -0.78 2.26
C ILE A 119 -10.30 -1.76 2.45
N VAL A 120 -9.99 -3.05 2.48
CA VAL A 120 -10.97 -4.11 2.62
C VAL A 120 -10.77 -4.80 3.98
N ALA A 121 -11.79 -4.72 4.83
CA ALA A 121 -11.79 -5.39 6.13
C ALA A 121 -12.10 -6.88 5.93
N GLU A 122 -11.27 -7.75 6.46
CA GLU A 122 -11.46 -9.20 6.30
C GLU A 122 -11.68 -9.90 7.62
N SER A 123 -10.77 -9.75 8.58
CA SER A 123 -10.96 -10.38 9.88
C SER A 123 -10.25 -9.61 10.99
N GLU A 124 -10.69 -9.84 12.22
CA GLU A 124 -10.10 -9.23 13.40
C GLU A 124 -10.27 -10.12 14.62
N GLY A 125 -9.34 -9.99 15.56
CA GLY A 125 -9.47 -10.63 16.87
C GLY A 125 -9.17 -12.11 16.93
N GLU A 126 -8.44 -12.67 15.97
CA GLU A 126 -8.14 -14.10 15.93
C GLU A 126 -7.22 -14.58 17.05
N GLY A 127 -6.31 -13.74 17.51
CA GLY A 127 -5.35 -14.14 18.52
C GLY A 127 -5.90 -14.11 19.94
N THR A 128 -5.24 -14.80 20.85
CA THR A 128 -5.59 -14.80 22.27
C THR A 128 -4.75 -13.84 23.09
N GLU A 129 -3.63 -13.37 22.52
CA GLU A 129 -2.71 -12.48 23.21
C GLU A 129 -2.89 -11.02 22.79
N MET A 130 -2.68 -10.74 21.50
CA MET A 130 -2.81 -9.39 20.96
C MET A 130 -4.04 -9.30 20.07
N TYR A 131 -4.65 -8.12 20.04
CA TYR A 131 -5.79 -7.92 19.13
C TYR A 131 -5.27 -7.59 17.74
N THR A 132 -5.51 -8.49 16.81
CA THR A 132 -4.94 -8.45 15.45
C THR A 132 -6.02 -8.16 14.41
N TYR A 133 -5.68 -7.32 13.46
CA TYR A 133 -6.54 -7.00 12.32
C TYR A 133 -5.87 -7.50 11.05
N SER A 134 -6.63 -8.09 10.15
CA SER A 134 -6.14 -8.46 8.83
C SER A 134 -7.13 -8.05 7.75
N GLY A 135 -6.58 -7.70 6.61
CA GLY A 135 -7.37 -7.29 5.47
C GLY A 135 -6.53 -7.14 4.23
N SER A 136 -7.07 -6.46 3.24
CA SER A 136 -6.34 -6.20 2.01
C SER A 136 -6.58 -4.78 1.53
N MET A 137 -5.63 -4.32 0.72
CA MET A 137 -5.73 -3.04 0.02
C MET A 137 -5.77 -3.36 -1.47
N ARG A 138 -6.84 -2.95 -2.12
CA ARG A 138 -7.02 -3.18 -3.56
C ARG A 138 -6.79 -1.90 -4.32
N VAL A 139 -6.12 -2.00 -5.44
CA VAL A 139 -5.74 -0.84 -6.25
C VAL A 139 -6.96 -0.07 -6.72
N LYS A 140 -6.90 1.24 -6.56
CA LYS A 140 -7.90 2.16 -7.07
C LYS A 140 -7.19 3.39 -7.63
N GLY A 141 -6.90 3.36 -8.91
CA GLY A 141 -6.21 4.44 -9.61
C GLY A 141 -4.81 4.07 -10.06
N ASP A 142 -4.18 5.01 -10.73
CA ASP A 142 -2.86 4.81 -11.31
C ASP A 142 -1.74 5.10 -10.32
N LYS A 143 -0.58 4.48 -10.56
CA LYS A 143 0.62 4.79 -9.79
C LYS A 143 1.18 6.14 -10.18
N VAL A 144 1.75 6.80 -9.19
CA VAL A 144 2.52 8.04 -9.40
C VAL A 144 3.93 7.78 -8.89
N PHE A 145 4.91 7.98 -9.75
CA PHE A 145 6.32 7.80 -9.39
C PHE A 145 6.88 9.11 -8.86
N GLY A 146 7.74 9.01 -7.86
CA GLY A 146 8.35 10.19 -7.29
C GLY A 146 9.43 9.86 -6.28
N THR A 147 9.67 10.80 -5.39
CA THR A 147 10.64 10.67 -4.31
C THR A 147 9.98 11.01 -2.99
N ALA A 148 10.54 10.47 -1.92
CA ALA A 148 10.06 10.75 -0.57
C ALA A 148 11.16 11.39 0.27
N THR A 149 10.77 12.31 1.14
CA THR A 149 11.66 12.94 2.12
C THR A 149 11.00 12.90 3.49
N SER A 150 11.81 12.96 4.53
CA SER A 150 11.31 12.97 5.90
C SER A 150 12.11 13.93 6.76
N LEU A 151 11.42 14.55 7.72
CA LEU A 151 12.03 15.44 8.70
C LEU A 151 12.03 14.87 10.12
N ASP A 152 11.48 13.68 10.30
CA ASP A 152 11.27 13.07 11.62
C ASP A 152 11.74 11.60 11.70
N ASP A 153 12.83 11.31 11.02
CA ASP A 153 13.42 9.97 10.98
C ASP A 153 12.43 8.91 10.42
N TRP A 154 11.73 9.30 9.36
CA TRP A 154 10.81 8.41 8.63
C TRP A 154 9.60 7.93 9.44
N GLN A 155 9.17 8.71 10.41
CA GLN A 155 7.87 8.48 11.07
C GLN A 155 6.74 8.96 10.17
N THR A 156 6.97 10.09 9.49
CA THR A 156 6.10 10.59 8.42
C THR A 156 6.96 10.90 7.20
N CYS A 157 6.35 11.05 6.06
CA CYS A 157 7.09 11.43 4.85
C CYS A 157 6.30 12.40 3.98
N THR A 158 7.04 13.11 3.12
CA THR A 158 6.49 13.97 2.09
C THR A 158 6.83 13.39 0.74
N PHE A 159 5.83 13.26 -0.10
CA PHE A 159 5.98 12.73 -1.46
C PHE A 159 6.08 13.87 -2.47
N THR A 160 7.05 13.75 -3.36
CA THR A 160 7.22 14.69 -4.47
C THR A 160 7.17 13.91 -5.77
N GLU A 161 6.20 14.21 -6.61
CA GLU A 161 6.07 13.56 -7.92
C GLU A 161 7.24 13.97 -8.82
N THR A 162 7.82 12.99 -9.51
CA THR A 162 8.84 13.28 -10.51
C THR A 162 8.18 13.32 -11.89
N SER A 163 8.46 14.38 -12.63
CA SER A 163 8.02 14.47 -14.02
C SER A 163 8.96 13.66 -14.91
N GLU A 164 8.40 12.89 -15.81
CA GLU A 164 9.19 12.17 -16.79
C GLU A 164 9.63 13.10 -17.92
#